data_ce9fa2f8853eae75b670a532762d7dd4
#
_entry.id   ce9fa2f8853eae75b670a532762d7dd4
#
_cell.length_a   1.000
_cell.length_b   1.000
_cell.length_c   1.000
_cell.angle_alpha   90.00
_cell.angle_beta   90.00
_cell.angle_gamma   90.00
#
_symmetry.space_group_name_H-M   'P 1'
#
loop_
_entity.id
_entity.type
_entity.pdbx_description
1 polymer ?
#
loop_
_entity_poly.entity_id
_entity_poly.type
_entity_poly.pdbx_seq_one_letter_code
_entity_poly.pdbx_strand_id
1 'polypeptide(L)'
;MNQRKQQKDINKAIFNLIKYGEQAPWSERQVQFFSEMLMESANEVDVTVDEFGQVLEDNGCMDMAFAYLFELFATAYWDNEDFCMIEDYIKRRGWREAPRAKRYLQALAKSEVKLLEITDVNSGHWVEVRPVGSISKALRVYECAGSENLKRWDCIAARVISLDDKYLFSGGLLPFSPYQAQEVPALLEHACQSDIDILKEVRADDTKCQWSDEDIEEMAKIEANKQLPDILFSFWACQIYLSIIKPMPMLLNNDGHQLHWSKIKFPIDKSDIEEVERRLHAASQLDFNSTSKEWVWLDCDKNNIDNKGATVLGHLSITSKYLVATVNSIERAEEIRDFLKTLLNELIGTPLSVYKNSEHMMDNYSPKGLPSMQPVEAPEVIKASLDQYYRNILDEPIPMLNNLTPRESSKNKDQHATLIQWLKYLENSTAAVPHMSHYDFKWIWEELGLECID
;
A
#
# COMPACT_ATOMS: atom_id res chain seq x y z
N MET A 1 25.14 -28.78 -4.94
CA MET A 1 24.93 -28.23 -6.30
C MET A 1 24.44 -26.77 -6.13
N ASN A 2 24.99 -25.80 -6.87
CA ASN A 2 24.89 -24.37 -6.57
C ASN A 2 23.46 -23.88 -6.74
N GLN A 3 22.85 -23.29 -5.70
CA GLN A 3 21.48 -22.77 -5.65
C GLN A 3 21.19 -21.79 -6.81
N ARG A 4 22.17 -20.96 -7.17
CA ARG A 4 22.09 -20.04 -8.32
C ARG A 4 21.90 -20.78 -9.67
N LYS A 5 22.50 -21.97 -9.84
CA LYS A 5 22.31 -22.76 -11.07
C LYS A 5 20.89 -23.32 -11.14
N GLN A 6 20.38 -23.80 -10.01
CA GLN A 6 19.04 -24.35 -9.92
C GLN A 6 17.97 -23.31 -10.24
N GLN A 7 18.14 -22.07 -9.76
CA GLN A 7 17.24 -20.96 -10.10
C GLN A 7 17.30 -20.58 -11.58
N LYS A 8 18.51 -20.57 -12.16
CA LYS A 8 18.67 -20.33 -13.60
C LYS A 8 17.95 -21.38 -14.46
N ASP A 9 17.96 -22.64 -14.05
CA ASP A 9 17.29 -23.71 -14.78
C ASP A 9 15.76 -23.53 -14.73
N ILE A 10 15.19 -23.11 -13.59
CA ILE A 10 13.77 -22.79 -13.45
C ILE A 10 13.41 -21.57 -14.32
N ASN A 11 14.15 -20.47 -14.22
CA ASN A 11 13.89 -19.25 -15.00
C ASN A 11 13.94 -19.54 -16.51
N LYS A 12 14.89 -20.40 -16.94
CA LYS A 12 14.96 -20.84 -18.34
C LYS A 12 13.73 -21.64 -18.76
N ALA A 13 13.22 -22.52 -17.91
CA ALA A 13 12.02 -23.30 -18.21
C ALA A 13 10.78 -22.42 -18.29
N ILE A 14 10.63 -21.43 -17.40
CA ILE A 14 9.57 -20.42 -17.47
C ILE A 14 9.65 -19.64 -18.78
N PHE A 15 10.84 -19.16 -19.15
CA PHE A 15 11.04 -18.45 -20.43
C PHE A 15 10.69 -19.34 -21.64
N ASN A 16 11.05 -20.61 -21.62
CA ASN A 16 10.70 -21.56 -22.68
C ASN A 16 9.18 -21.83 -22.73
N LEU A 17 8.51 -21.86 -21.57
CA LEU A 17 7.07 -21.98 -21.47
C LEU A 17 6.35 -20.76 -22.07
N ILE A 18 6.82 -19.53 -21.75
CA ILE A 18 6.30 -18.30 -22.34
C ILE A 18 6.41 -18.36 -23.87
N LYS A 19 7.60 -18.70 -24.38
CA LYS A 19 7.79 -18.89 -25.84
C LYS A 19 6.92 -19.99 -26.44
N TYR A 20 6.54 -20.97 -25.67
CA TYR A 20 5.62 -22.00 -26.11
C TYR A 20 4.19 -21.46 -26.24
N GLY A 21 3.77 -20.62 -25.31
CA GLY A 21 2.50 -19.90 -25.35
C GLY A 21 2.35 -18.95 -26.53
N GLU A 22 3.45 -18.44 -27.09
CA GLU A 22 3.45 -17.60 -28.32
C GLU A 22 3.08 -18.39 -29.60
N GLN A 23 2.92 -19.70 -29.53
CA GLN A 23 2.62 -20.56 -30.68
C GLN A 23 1.15 -21.01 -30.66
N ALA A 24 0.54 -21.12 -31.84
CA ALA A 24 -0.81 -21.68 -31.97
C ALA A 24 -0.88 -23.11 -31.39
N PRO A 25 -1.97 -23.52 -30.74
CA PRO A 25 -3.20 -22.74 -30.53
C PRO A 25 -3.14 -21.80 -29.30
N TRP A 26 -2.08 -21.87 -28.50
CA TRP A 26 -1.97 -21.15 -27.21
C TRP A 26 -1.93 -19.62 -27.36
N SER A 27 -1.29 -19.11 -28.41
CA SER A 27 -1.17 -17.67 -28.63
C SER A 27 -2.54 -16.99 -28.83
N GLU A 28 -3.44 -17.58 -29.58
CA GLU A 28 -4.78 -17.04 -29.83
C GLU A 28 -5.60 -17.04 -28.53
N ARG A 29 -5.57 -18.16 -27.80
CA ARG A 29 -6.25 -18.30 -26.50
C ARG A 29 -5.72 -17.33 -25.45
N GLN A 30 -4.39 -17.13 -25.44
CA GLN A 30 -3.74 -16.19 -24.49
C GLN A 30 -4.20 -14.76 -24.74
N VAL A 31 -4.20 -14.32 -26.01
CA VAL A 31 -4.66 -12.96 -26.36
C VAL A 31 -6.13 -12.78 -25.97
N GLN A 32 -6.98 -13.75 -26.25
CA GLN A 32 -8.39 -13.70 -25.88
C GLN A 32 -8.54 -13.59 -24.36
N PHE A 33 -7.91 -14.48 -23.60
CA PHE A 33 -7.99 -14.50 -22.14
C PHE A 33 -7.53 -13.18 -21.50
N PHE A 34 -6.39 -12.64 -21.94
CA PHE A 34 -5.87 -11.38 -21.41
C PHE A 34 -6.79 -10.20 -21.75
N SER A 35 -7.34 -10.20 -22.97
CA SER A 35 -8.28 -9.16 -23.38
C SER A 35 -9.58 -9.22 -22.58
N GLU A 36 -10.11 -10.41 -22.29
CA GLU A 36 -11.31 -10.60 -21.48
C GLU A 36 -11.07 -10.10 -20.04
N MET A 37 -9.96 -10.50 -19.41
CA MET A 37 -9.62 -10.09 -18.05
C MET A 37 -9.45 -8.57 -17.90
N LEU A 38 -8.78 -7.93 -18.88
CA LEU A 38 -8.62 -6.48 -18.88
C LEU A 38 -9.94 -5.76 -19.18
N MET A 39 -10.77 -6.31 -20.06
CA MET A 39 -12.08 -5.75 -20.42
C MET A 39 -13.04 -5.81 -19.23
N GLU A 40 -13.10 -6.93 -18.51
CA GLU A 40 -13.89 -7.07 -17.29
C GLU A 40 -13.46 -6.04 -16.24
N SER A 41 -12.16 -5.93 -16.00
CA SER A 41 -11.61 -4.96 -15.05
C SER A 41 -11.90 -3.50 -15.46
N ALA A 42 -11.80 -3.17 -16.74
CA ALA A 42 -12.09 -1.83 -17.25
C ALA A 42 -13.59 -1.48 -17.12
N ASN A 43 -14.47 -2.45 -17.34
CA ASN A 43 -15.93 -2.29 -17.19
C ASN A 43 -16.32 -2.00 -15.73
N GLU A 44 -15.63 -2.59 -14.74
CA GLU A 44 -15.87 -2.33 -13.32
C GLU A 44 -15.64 -0.86 -12.92
N VAL A 45 -14.81 -0.15 -13.66
CA VAL A 45 -14.48 1.27 -13.42
C VAL A 45 -15.00 2.20 -14.53
N ASP A 46 -15.86 1.69 -15.42
CA ASP A 46 -16.56 2.42 -16.49
C ASP A 46 -15.61 3.16 -17.46
N VAL A 47 -14.57 2.47 -17.93
CA VAL A 47 -13.58 3.02 -18.87
C VAL A 47 -13.27 2.06 -20.02
N THR A 48 -12.55 2.56 -21.03
CA THR A 48 -12.11 1.73 -22.14
C THR A 48 -10.92 0.85 -21.75
N VAL A 49 -10.78 -0.33 -22.37
CA VAL A 49 -9.64 -1.23 -22.15
C VAL A 49 -8.32 -0.55 -22.48
N ASP A 50 -8.28 0.30 -23.51
CA ASP A 50 -7.08 1.02 -23.93
C ASP A 50 -6.63 2.01 -22.85
N GLU A 51 -7.56 2.80 -22.28
CA GLU A 51 -7.29 3.72 -21.19
C GLU A 51 -6.82 2.99 -19.93
N PHE A 52 -7.53 1.92 -19.57
CA PHE A 52 -7.20 1.10 -18.42
C PHE A 52 -5.81 0.48 -18.53
N GLY A 53 -5.49 -0.11 -19.68
CA GLY A 53 -4.19 -0.71 -19.97
C GLY A 53 -3.06 0.32 -19.96
N GLN A 54 -3.30 1.52 -20.53
CA GLN A 54 -2.31 2.60 -20.56
C GLN A 54 -1.97 3.06 -19.12
N VAL A 55 -2.95 3.18 -18.24
CA VAL A 55 -2.71 3.56 -16.83
C VAL A 55 -1.87 2.50 -16.11
N LEU A 56 -2.11 1.21 -16.33
CA LEU A 56 -1.29 0.14 -15.76
C LEU A 56 0.15 0.16 -16.31
N GLU A 57 0.33 0.46 -17.59
CA GLU A 57 1.64 0.55 -18.24
C GLU A 57 2.45 1.74 -17.72
N ASP A 58 1.86 2.95 -17.71
CA ASP A 58 2.49 4.19 -17.27
C ASP A 58 2.95 4.12 -15.79
N ASN A 59 2.30 3.28 -15.00
CA ASN A 59 2.65 3.07 -13.59
C ASN A 59 3.53 1.84 -13.33
N GLY A 60 4.03 1.20 -14.40
CA GLY A 60 4.92 0.05 -14.29
C GLY A 60 4.28 -1.22 -13.72
N CYS A 61 2.94 -1.31 -13.74
CA CYS A 61 2.17 -2.45 -13.21
C CYS A 61 1.94 -3.55 -14.25
N MET A 62 2.17 -3.26 -15.54
CA MET A 62 1.88 -4.19 -16.64
C MET A 62 2.70 -5.49 -16.56
N ASP A 63 3.98 -5.43 -16.18
CA ASP A 63 4.80 -6.63 -16.03
C ASP A 63 4.27 -7.56 -14.94
N MET A 64 3.75 -7.01 -13.85
CA MET A 64 3.16 -7.75 -12.74
C MET A 64 1.81 -8.35 -13.15
N ALA A 65 0.97 -7.57 -13.83
CA ALA A 65 -0.29 -8.03 -14.43
C ALA A 65 -0.04 -9.20 -15.39
N PHE A 66 0.92 -9.04 -16.31
CA PHE A 66 1.28 -10.08 -17.27
C PHE A 66 1.76 -11.36 -16.57
N ALA A 67 2.66 -11.26 -15.59
CA ALA A 67 3.18 -12.44 -14.89
C ALA A 67 2.06 -13.22 -14.19
N TYR A 68 1.13 -12.51 -13.54
CA TYR A 68 0.00 -13.13 -12.86
C TYR A 68 -0.98 -13.78 -13.85
N LEU A 69 -1.44 -13.04 -14.87
CA LEU A 69 -2.35 -13.53 -15.88
C LEU A 69 -1.75 -14.68 -16.68
N PHE A 70 -0.44 -14.64 -16.98
CA PHE A 70 0.23 -15.73 -17.68
C PHE A 70 0.17 -17.04 -16.87
N GLU A 71 0.37 -16.98 -15.56
CA GLU A 71 0.27 -18.17 -14.71
C GLU A 71 -1.18 -18.68 -14.61
N LEU A 72 -2.17 -17.78 -14.55
CA LEU A 72 -3.58 -18.19 -14.60
C LEU A 72 -3.87 -18.91 -15.91
N PHE A 73 -3.54 -18.30 -17.03
CA PHE A 73 -3.70 -18.88 -18.36
C PHE A 73 -3.00 -20.24 -18.51
N ALA A 74 -1.74 -20.31 -18.07
CA ALA A 74 -0.91 -21.51 -18.23
C ALA A 74 -1.37 -22.71 -17.41
N THR A 75 -2.10 -22.46 -16.31
CA THR A 75 -2.64 -23.48 -15.42
C THR A 75 -4.10 -23.78 -15.65
N ALA A 76 -4.81 -22.98 -16.44
CA ALA A 76 -6.24 -23.18 -16.75
C ALA A 76 -6.45 -24.40 -17.67
N TYR A 77 -7.53 -25.13 -17.42
CA TYR A 77 -8.03 -26.17 -18.31
C TYR A 77 -9.03 -25.55 -19.28
N TRP A 78 -8.80 -25.76 -20.57
CA TRP A 78 -9.56 -25.13 -21.65
C TRP A 78 -10.53 -26.12 -22.28
N ASP A 79 -11.74 -25.67 -22.60
CA ASP A 79 -12.82 -26.33 -23.31
C ASP A 79 -12.59 -27.81 -23.70
N ASN A 80 -13.08 -28.74 -22.89
CA ASN A 80 -13.00 -30.19 -23.15
C ASN A 80 -11.58 -30.77 -23.27
N GLU A 81 -10.54 -30.02 -22.90
CA GLU A 81 -9.18 -30.54 -22.81
C GLU A 81 -8.87 -31.04 -21.39
N ASP A 82 -8.33 -32.25 -21.29
CA ASP A 82 -7.93 -32.87 -20.02
C ASP A 82 -6.55 -32.37 -19.52
N PHE A 83 -6.04 -31.26 -20.07
CA PHE A 83 -4.70 -30.76 -19.77
C PHE A 83 -4.62 -29.21 -19.91
N CYS A 84 -3.78 -28.61 -19.10
CA CYS A 84 -3.43 -27.20 -19.22
C CYS A 84 -2.20 -26.99 -20.12
N MET A 85 -1.89 -25.72 -20.46
CA MET A 85 -0.75 -25.39 -21.31
C MET A 85 0.59 -25.93 -20.75
N ILE A 86 0.79 -25.89 -19.45
CA ILE A 86 2.02 -26.41 -18.80
C ILE A 86 2.15 -27.91 -19.03
N GLU A 87 1.07 -28.68 -18.90
CA GLU A 87 1.07 -30.13 -19.10
C GLU A 87 1.32 -30.50 -20.56
N ASP A 88 0.74 -29.77 -21.50
CA ASP A 88 1.03 -29.92 -22.92
C ASP A 88 2.50 -29.62 -23.24
N TYR A 89 3.04 -28.52 -22.69
CA TYR A 89 4.45 -28.20 -22.82
C TYR A 89 5.37 -29.32 -22.27
N ILE A 90 5.08 -29.82 -21.07
CA ILE A 90 5.85 -30.90 -20.45
C ILE A 90 5.80 -32.18 -21.30
N LYS A 91 4.63 -32.50 -21.85
CA LYS A 91 4.44 -33.67 -22.70
C LYS A 91 5.23 -33.56 -24.01
N ARG A 92 5.22 -32.38 -24.65
CA ARG A 92 5.86 -32.20 -25.97
C ARG A 92 7.34 -31.80 -25.90
N ARG A 93 7.76 -31.04 -24.89
CA ARG A 93 9.09 -30.41 -24.81
C ARG A 93 9.80 -30.60 -23.48
N GLY A 94 9.16 -31.18 -22.46
CA GLY A 94 9.72 -31.33 -21.11
C GLY A 94 11.00 -32.18 -21.04
N TRP A 95 11.36 -32.91 -22.10
CA TRP A 95 12.62 -33.62 -22.21
C TRP A 95 13.83 -32.67 -22.37
N ARG A 96 13.60 -31.41 -22.75
CA ARG A 96 14.66 -30.38 -22.87
C ARG A 96 14.96 -29.69 -21.54
N GLU A 97 14.09 -29.86 -20.57
CA GLU A 97 14.20 -29.15 -19.28
C GLU A 97 15.01 -29.95 -18.26
N ALA A 98 15.72 -29.21 -17.39
CA ALA A 98 16.42 -29.85 -16.27
C ALA A 98 15.36 -30.53 -15.34
N PRO A 99 15.70 -31.68 -14.73
CA PRO A 99 14.75 -32.46 -13.93
C PRO A 99 14.06 -31.66 -12.84
N ARG A 100 14.77 -30.72 -12.20
CA ARG A 100 14.20 -29.86 -11.17
C ARG A 100 13.24 -28.83 -11.74
N ALA A 101 13.59 -28.22 -12.87
CA ALA A 101 12.71 -27.27 -13.56
C ALA A 101 11.43 -27.95 -14.04
N LYS A 102 11.53 -29.20 -14.54
CA LYS A 102 10.35 -29.98 -14.88
C LYS A 102 9.44 -30.24 -13.67
N ARG A 103 10.03 -30.62 -12.49
CA ARG A 103 9.23 -30.77 -11.24
C ARG A 103 8.59 -29.47 -10.81
N TYR A 104 9.30 -28.33 -10.97
CA TYR A 104 8.74 -27.00 -10.70
C TYR A 104 7.51 -26.73 -11.56
N LEU A 105 7.58 -26.94 -12.88
CA LEU A 105 6.45 -26.75 -13.78
C LEU A 105 5.27 -27.70 -13.45
N GLN A 106 5.55 -28.95 -13.08
CA GLN A 106 4.53 -29.89 -12.64
C GLN A 106 3.85 -29.46 -11.34
N ALA A 107 4.60 -28.86 -10.42
CA ALA A 107 4.06 -28.33 -9.18
C ALA A 107 3.27 -27.02 -9.42
N LEU A 108 3.74 -26.18 -10.34
CA LEU A 108 3.02 -24.98 -10.77
C LEU A 108 1.65 -25.33 -11.38
N ALA A 109 1.59 -26.32 -12.29
CA ALA A 109 0.33 -26.74 -12.91
C ALA A 109 -0.74 -27.20 -11.89
N LYS A 110 -0.32 -27.67 -10.73
CA LYS A 110 -1.21 -28.16 -9.64
C LYS A 110 -1.43 -27.17 -8.52
N SER A 111 -0.78 -26.02 -8.60
CA SER A 111 -0.89 -25.01 -7.54
C SER A 111 -2.11 -24.11 -7.74
N GLU A 112 -2.62 -23.60 -6.63
CA GLU A 112 -3.74 -22.66 -6.62
C GLU A 112 -3.27 -21.30 -6.15
N VAL A 113 -3.91 -20.24 -6.66
CA VAL A 113 -3.73 -18.88 -6.13
C VAL A 113 -4.43 -18.80 -4.77
N LYS A 114 -3.76 -18.17 -3.82
CA LYS A 114 -4.33 -17.86 -2.50
C LYS A 114 -4.01 -16.42 -2.12
N LEU A 115 -4.92 -15.80 -1.42
CA LEU A 115 -4.66 -14.55 -0.74
C LEU A 115 -3.97 -14.86 0.59
N LEU A 116 -2.72 -14.45 0.71
CA LEU A 116 -1.81 -14.77 1.80
C LEU A 116 -1.43 -13.53 2.58
N GLU A 117 -1.35 -13.65 3.89
CA GLU A 117 -0.85 -12.64 4.83
C GLU A 117 0.59 -12.98 5.21
N ILE A 118 1.47 -12.01 5.20
CA ILE A 118 2.86 -12.14 5.65
C ILE A 118 2.88 -12.02 7.18
N THR A 119 3.28 -13.08 7.87
CA THR A 119 3.35 -13.09 9.34
C THR A 119 4.74 -12.76 9.87
N ASP A 120 5.79 -13.11 9.13
CA ASP A 120 7.17 -12.79 9.48
C ASP A 120 8.04 -12.65 8.22
N VAL A 121 9.11 -11.87 8.31
CA VAL A 121 10.03 -11.58 7.20
C VAL A 121 11.47 -11.67 7.65
N ASN A 122 12.26 -12.49 6.95
CA ASN A 122 13.70 -12.45 7.01
C ASN A 122 14.25 -11.97 5.66
N SER A 123 14.48 -10.67 5.57
CA SER A 123 14.87 -9.98 4.34
C SER A 123 16.06 -10.66 3.63
N GLY A 124 15.94 -10.88 2.34
CA GLY A 124 16.91 -11.58 1.51
C GLY A 124 16.90 -13.11 1.63
N HIS A 125 16.01 -13.70 2.43
CA HIS A 125 16.03 -15.13 2.70
C HIS A 125 14.69 -15.85 2.60
N TRP A 126 13.69 -15.42 3.38
CA TRP A 126 12.38 -16.09 3.44
C TRP A 126 11.31 -15.17 4.04
N VAL A 127 10.07 -15.53 3.81
CA VAL A 127 8.89 -14.98 4.48
C VAL A 127 8.06 -16.11 5.06
N GLU A 128 7.33 -15.85 6.13
CA GLU A 128 6.28 -16.74 6.64
C GLU A 128 4.92 -16.19 6.22
N VAL A 129 4.08 -17.10 5.72
CA VAL A 129 2.77 -16.74 5.16
C VAL A 129 1.69 -17.67 5.65
N ARG A 130 0.47 -17.17 5.73
CA ARG A 130 -0.74 -17.97 5.94
C ARG A 130 -1.90 -17.38 5.12
N PRO A 131 -2.96 -18.15 4.85
CA PRO A 131 -4.15 -17.58 4.22
C PRO A 131 -4.75 -16.47 5.09
N VAL A 132 -5.18 -15.37 4.45
CA VAL A 132 -5.83 -14.25 5.14
C VAL A 132 -7.05 -14.75 5.92
N GLY A 133 -7.20 -14.29 7.17
CA GLY A 133 -8.30 -14.73 8.06
C GLY A 133 -8.13 -16.11 8.67
N SER A 134 -7.08 -16.86 8.34
CA SER A 134 -6.80 -18.18 8.91
C SER A 134 -5.97 -18.09 10.20
N ILE A 135 -6.24 -18.98 11.13
CA ILE A 135 -5.43 -19.22 12.33
C ILE A 135 -4.44 -20.38 12.16
N SER A 136 -4.31 -20.90 10.93
CA SER A 136 -3.41 -22.01 10.65
C SER A 136 -1.95 -21.61 10.86
N LYS A 137 -1.10 -22.61 11.13
CA LYS A 137 0.34 -22.40 11.24
C LYS A 137 0.88 -21.77 9.96
N ALA A 138 1.70 -20.73 10.12
CA ALA A 138 2.36 -20.08 9.01
C ALA A 138 3.31 -21.04 8.28
N LEU A 139 3.42 -20.85 6.97
CA LEU A 139 4.25 -21.61 6.06
C LEU A 139 5.48 -20.78 5.68
N ARG A 140 6.68 -21.31 5.86
CA ARG A 140 7.89 -20.62 5.46
C ARG A 140 8.16 -20.80 3.98
N VAL A 141 8.17 -19.69 3.24
CA VAL A 141 8.44 -19.61 1.81
C VAL A 141 9.81 -18.98 1.59
N TYR A 142 10.69 -19.66 0.84
CA TYR A 142 12.04 -19.18 0.54
C TYR A 142 12.01 -18.25 -0.67
N GLU A 143 12.16 -16.96 -0.38
CA GLU A 143 12.14 -15.88 -1.37
C GLU A 143 13.21 -14.85 -1.00
N CYS A 144 14.10 -14.53 -1.95
CA CYS A 144 15.18 -13.59 -1.70
C CYS A 144 14.81 -12.17 -2.11
N ALA A 145 14.45 -11.96 -3.38
CA ALA A 145 14.23 -10.61 -3.92
C ALA A 145 12.93 -9.99 -3.39
N GLY A 146 11.83 -10.75 -3.38
CA GLY A 146 10.54 -10.28 -2.89
C GLY A 146 10.56 -9.95 -1.40
N SER A 147 11.29 -10.74 -0.60
CA SER A 147 11.38 -10.53 0.85
C SER A 147 12.09 -9.23 1.26
N GLU A 148 12.84 -8.58 0.37
CA GLU A 148 13.47 -7.27 0.63
C GLU A 148 12.45 -6.14 0.69
N ASN A 149 11.30 -6.29 0.01
CA ASN A 149 10.27 -5.26 -0.10
C ASN A 149 9.00 -5.58 0.70
N LEU A 150 8.85 -6.83 1.16
CA LEU A 150 7.70 -7.26 1.96
C LEU A 150 7.89 -6.94 3.44
N LYS A 151 6.78 -6.68 4.10
CA LYS A 151 6.72 -6.37 5.54
C LYS A 151 5.70 -7.27 6.20
N ARG A 152 5.79 -7.37 7.52
CA ARG A 152 4.77 -8.05 8.31
C ARG A 152 3.40 -7.42 8.05
N TRP A 153 2.40 -8.26 7.89
CA TRP A 153 1.01 -7.94 7.57
C TRP A 153 0.74 -7.46 6.14
N ASP A 154 1.75 -7.37 5.27
CA ASP A 154 1.46 -7.25 3.84
C ASP A 154 0.65 -8.46 3.39
N CYS A 155 -0.24 -8.25 2.44
CA CYS A 155 -1.02 -9.32 1.84
C CYS A 155 -0.63 -9.48 0.37
N ILE A 156 -0.63 -10.71 -0.11
CA ILE A 156 -0.29 -11.03 -1.49
C ILE A 156 -1.23 -12.09 -2.05
N ALA A 157 -1.67 -11.91 -3.29
CA ALA A 157 -2.22 -13.02 -4.08
C ALA A 157 -1.07 -13.74 -4.76
N ALA A 158 -0.86 -15.01 -4.44
CA ALA A 158 0.28 -15.77 -4.95
C ALA A 158 0.00 -17.28 -4.96
N ARG A 159 0.78 -18.00 -5.78
CA ARG A 159 0.88 -19.45 -5.74
C ARG A 159 2.08 -19.87 -4.92
N VAL A 160 1.88 -20.82 -4.02
CA VAL A 160 2.95 -21.43 -3.24
C VAL A 160 3.24 -22.81 -3.81
N ILE A 161 4.48 -23.03 -4.24
CA ILE A 161 4.94 -24.24 -4.89
C ILE A 161 5.81 -25.03 -3.92
N SER A 162 5.46 -26.30 -3.69
CA SER A 162 6.31 -27.22 -2.94
C SER A 162 7.34 -27.86 -3.88
N LEU A 163 8.63 -27.64 -3.61
CA LEU A 163 9.73 -28.19 -4.42
C LEU A 163 10.92 -28.59 -3.54
N ASP A 164 11.31 -29.86 -3.56
CA ASP A 164 12.48 -30.39 -2.84
C ASP A 164 12.48 -30.00 -1.34
N ASP A 165 11.40 -30.28 -0.63
CA ASP A 165 11.18 -29.99 0.80
C ASP A 165 11.18 -28.47 1.15
N LYS A 166 11.03 -27.61 0.15
CA LYS A 166 10.92 -26.16 0.32
C LYS A 166 9.68 -25.64 -0.35
N TYR A 167 9.17 -24.54 0.19
CA TYR A 167 8.11 -23.78 -0.43
C TYR A 167 8.71 -22.54 -1.10
N LEU A 168 8.23 -22.24 -2.30
CA LEU A 168 8.66 -21.11 -3.15
C LEU A 168 7.41 -20.37 -3.65
N PHE A 169 7.50 -19.08 -3.89
CA PHE A 169 6.49 -18.41 -4.69
C PHE A 169 6.70 -18.72 -6.18
N SER A 170 5.59 -18.67 -6.91
CA SER A 170 5.64 -18.56 -8.38
C SER A 170 6.03 -17.13 -8.80
N GLY A 171 6.11 -16.86 -10.11
CA GLY A 171 6.44 -15.52 -10.62
C GLY A 171 5.27 -14.54 -10.59
N GLY A 172 4.03 -15.03 -10.65
CA GLY A 172 2.80 -14.24 -10.66
C GLY A 172 2.36 -13.90 -9.25
N LEU A 173 2.60 -12.65 -8.82
CA LEU A 173 2.29 -12.17 -7.49
C LEU A 173 1.65 -10.78 -7.57
N LEU A 174 0.53 -10.56 -6.85
CA LEU A 174 -0.11 -9.25 -6.73
C LEU A 174 -0.10 -8.80 -5.27
N PRO A 175 0.40 -7.60 -4.96
CA PRO A 175 0.40 -7.04 -3.61
C PRO A 175 -0.96 -6.42 -3.26
N PHE A 176 -1.37 -6.59 -2.02
CA PHE A 176 -2.54 -5.96 -1.42
C PHE A 176 -2.16 -5.33 -0.09
N SER A 177 -2.75 -4.19 0.22
CA SER A 177 -2.70 -3.67 1.59
C SER A 177 -3.55 -4.55 2.52
N PRO A 178 -3.29 -4.54 3.84
CA PRO A 178 -4.14 -5.23 4.81
C PRO A 178 -5.63 -4.83 4.72
N TYR A 179 -5.88 -3.56 4.36
CA TYR A 179 -7.25 -3.04 4.18
C TYR A 179 -7.93 -3.66 2.95
N GLN A 180 -7.26 -3.67 1.79
CA GLN A 180 -7.79 -4.27 0.57
C GLN A 180 -8.08 -5.76 0.75
N ALA A 181 -7.19 -6.48 1.43
CA ALA A 181 -7.37 -7.91 1.67
C ALA A 181 -8.65 -8.25 2.48
N GLN A 182 -9.15 -7.31 3.29
CA GLN A 182 -10.39 -7.47 4.06
C GLN A 182 -11.66 -7.32 3.21
N GLU A 183 -11.57 -6.68 2.05
CA GLU A 183 -12.70 -6.53 1.13
C GLU A 183 -12.95 -7.81 0.31
N VAL A 184 -11.93 -8.65 0.13
CA VAL A 184 -12.02 -9.86 -0.70
C VAL A 184 -13.12 -10.84 -0.28
N PRO A 185 -13.36 -11.12 1.02
CA PRO A 185 -14.47 -11.98 1.43
C PRO A 185 -15.84 -11.47 0.98
N ALA A 186 -16.07 -10.15 1.01
CA ALA A 186 -17.32 -9.55 0.55
C ALA A 186 -17.47 -9.67 -0.99
N LEU A 187 -16.37 -9.54 -1.74
CA LEU A 187 -16.38 -9.77 -3.19
C LEU A 187 -16.72 -11.23 -3.54
N LEU A 188 -16.15 -12.18 -2.80
CA LEU A 188 -16.46 -13.59 -2.96
C LEU A 188 -17.91 -13.92 -2.60
N GLU A 189 -18.45 -13.30 -1.55
CA GLU A 189 -19.85 -13.45 -1.17
C GLU A 189 -20.79 -12.90 -2.26
N HIS A 190 -20.44 -11.76 -2.85
CA HIS A 190 -21.19 -11.18 -3.97
C HIS A 190 -21.15 -12.09 -5.21
N ALA A 191 -19.98 -12.64 -5.58
CA ALA A 191 -19.85 -13.60 -6.66
C ALA A 191 -20.69 -14.86 -6.40
N CYS A 192 -20.59 -15.42 -5.19
CA CYS A 192 -21.40 -16.56 -4.79
C CYS A 192 -22.90 -16.29 -4.89
N GLN A 193 -23.37 -15.10 -4.49
CA GLN A 193 -24.79 -14.74 -4.62
C GLN A 193 -25.21 -14.62 -6.07
N SER A 194 -24.39 -14.06 -6.95
CA SER A 194 -24.62 -14.00 -8.38
C SER A 194 -24.76 -15.40 -8.98
N ASP A 195 -23.86 -16.32 -8.61
CA ASP A 195 -23.91 -17.70 -9.08
C ASP A 195 -25.17 -18.43 -8.58
N ILE A 196 -25.62 -18.19 -7.34
CA ILE A 196 -26.87 -18.71 -6.81
C ILE A 196 -28.06 -18.25 -7.67
N ASP A 197 -28.10 -16.98 -8.03
CA ASP A 197 -29.20 -16.43 -8.83
C ASP A 197 -29.23 -17.04 -10.24
N ILE A 198 -28.07 -17.19 -10.88
CA ILE A 198 -27.92 -17.87 -12.17
C ILE A 198 -28.36 -19.33 -12.08
N LEU A 199 -27.92 -20.08 -11.07
CA LEU A 199 -28.27 -21.48 -10.92
C LEU A 199 -29.77 -21.69 -10.62
N LYS A 200 -30.41 -20.75 -9.90
CA LYS A 200 -31.86 -20.74 -9.69
C LYS A 200 -32.63 -20.52 -10.99
N GLU A 201 -32.17 -19.63 -11.86
CA GLU A 201 -32.74 -19.41 -13.19
C GLU A 201 -32.60 -20.66 -14.06
N VAL A 202 -31.40 -21.26 -14.12
CA VAL A 202 -31.18 -22.53 -14.85
C VAL A 202 -32.10 -23.64 -14.35
N ARG A 203 -32.27 -23.78 -13.02
CA ARG A 203 -33.20 -24.75 -12.42
C ARG A 203 -34.66 -24.48 -12.80
N ALA A 204 -35.05 -23.21 -12.89
CA ALA A 204 -36.43 -22.85 -13.26
C ALA A 204 -36.74 -23.17 -14.73
N ASP A 205 -35.76 -23.06 -15.62
CA ASP A 205 -35.89 -23.34 -17.05
C ASP A 205 -35.85 -24.84 -17.37
N ASP A 206 -35.18 -25.67 -16.56
CA ASP A 206 -35.10 -27.11 -16.74
C ASP A 206 -36.02 -27.88 -15.81
N THR A 207 -37.17 -28.28 -16.31
CA THR A 207 -38.19 -29.06 -15.56
C THR A 207 -37.70 -30.43 -15.08
N LYS A 208 -36.53 -30.89 -15.50
CA LYS A 208 -35.91 -32.14 -15.06
C LYS A 208 -34.87 -31.93 -13.97
N CYS A 209 -34.51 -30.70 -13.73
CA CYS A 209 -33.53 -30.35 -12.70
C CYS A 209 -34.10 -30.61 -11.30
N GLN A 210 -33.39 -31.41 -10.51
CA GLN A 210 -33.79 -31.80 -9.13
C GLN A 210 -32.88 -31.20 -8.05
N TRP A 211 -32.14 -30.14 -8.37
CA TRP A 211 -31.26 -29.49 -7.40
C TRP A 211 -32.06 -28.88 -6.24
N SER A 212 -31.68 -29.19 -5.03
CA SER A 212 -32.18 -28.51 -3.83
C SER A 212 -31.55 -27.12 -3.71
N ASP A 213 -32.06 -26.28 -2.81
CA ASP A 213 -31.43 -24.99 -2.52
C ASP A 213 -30.03 -25.18 -1.91
N GLU A 214 -29.83 -26.24 -1.10
CA GLU A 214 -28.53 -26.60 -0.53
C GLU A 214 -27.51 -27.01 -1.61
N ASP A 215 -27.95 -27.78 -2.64
CA ASP A 215 -27.10 -28.14 -3.78
C ASP A 215 -26.64 -26.88 -4.57
N ILE A 216 -27.56 -25.93 -4.77
CA ILE A 216 -27.26 -24.67 -5.46
C ILE A 216 -26.26 -23.85 -4.65
N GLU A 217 -26.45 -23.70 -3.34
CA GLU A 217 -25.52 -22.98 -2.49
C GLU A 217 -24.12 -23.61 -2.46
N GLU A 218 -24.04 -24.94 -2.43
CA GLU A 218 -22.76 -25.64 -2.46
C GLU A 218 -22.04 -25.46 -3.81
N MET A 219 -22.78 -25.62 -4.94
CA MET A 219 -22.24 -25.38 -6.28
C MET A 219 -21.75 -23.95 -6.45
N ALA A 220 -22.54 -22.96 -6.03
CA ALA A 220 -22.16 -21.56 -6.10
C ALA A 220 -20.91 -21.23 -5.27
N LYS A 221 -20.78 -21.78 -4.07
CA LYS A 221 -19.55 -21.64 -3.25
C LYS A 221 -18.33 -22.22 -3.94
N ILE A 222 -18.47 -23.38 -4.58
CA ILE A 222 -17.37 -24.02 -5.32
C ILE A 222 -16.97 -23.13 -6.51
N GLU A 223 -17.95 -22.60 -7.24
CA GLU A 223 -17.69 -21.77 -8.43
C GLU A 223 -17.07 -20.43 -8.04
N ALA A 224 -17.62 -19.72 -7.05
CA ALA A 224 -17.03 -18.48 -6.53
C ALA A 224 -15.57 -18.68 -6.06
N ASN A 225 -15.25 -19.81 -5.43
CA ASN A 225 -13.86 -20.11 -5.07
C ASN A 225 -12.94 -20.35 -6.27
N LYS A 226 -13.45 -20.88 -7.38
CA LYS A 226 -12.68 -21.01 -8.61
C LYS A 226 -12.43 -19.65 -9.27
N GLN A 227 -13.38 -18.71 -9.13
CA GLN A 227 -13.27 -17.34 -9.63
C GLN A 227 -12.35 -16.46 -8.76
N LEU A 228 -11.92 -16.91 -7.57
CA LEU A 228 -11.06 -16.13 -6.67
C LEU A 228 -9.84 -15.52 -7.39
N PRO A 229 -9.08 -16.24 -8.24
CA PRO A 229 -7.91 -15.66 -8.91
C PRO A 229 -8.27 -14.49 -9.83
N ASP A 230 -9.40 -14.57 -10.53
CA ASP A 230 -9.89 -13.56 -11.47
C ASP A 230 -10.41 -12.34 -10.70
N ILE A 231 -11.15 -12.56 -9.62
CA ILE A 231 -11.59 -11.51 -8.68
C ILE A 231 -10.38 -10.77 -8.10
N LEU A 232 -9.34 -11.48 -7.67
CA LEU A 232 -8.13 -10.87 -7.12
C LEU A 232 -7.41 -10.01 -8.16
N PHE A 233 -7.33 -10.46 -9.42
CA PHE A 233 -6.75 -9.66 -10.49
C PHE A 233 -7.56 -8.40 -10.76
N SER A 234 -8.86 -8.55 -11.02
CA SER A 234 -9.74 -7.41 -11.33
C SER A 234 -9.74 -6.39 -10.20
N PHE A 235 -9.89 -6.84 -8.95
CA PHE A 235 -9.86 -5.98 -7.78
C PHE A 235 -8.53 -5.23 -7.66
N TRP A 236 -7.38 -5.93 -7.77
CA TRP A 236 -6.06 -5.30 -7.72
C TRP A 236 -5.88 -4.25 -8.83
N ALA A 237 -6.22 -4.59 -10.07
CA ALA A 237 -6.06 -3.70 -11.22
C ALA A 237 -6.96 -2.46 -11.11
N CYS A 238 -8.23 -2.64 -10.68
CA CYS A 238 -9.15 -1.54 -10.40
C CYS A 238 -8.65 -0.63 -9.28
N GLN A 239 -8.09 -1.18 -8.19
CA GLN A 239 -7.54 -0.38 -7.10
C GLN A 239 -6.34 0.46 -7.56
N ILE A 240 -5.46 -0.08 -8.41
CA ILE A 240 -4.37 0.69 -9.04
C ILE A 240 -4.96 1.84 -9.86
N TYR A 241 -5.87 1.55 -10.80
CA TYR A 241 -6.52 2.56 -11.62
C TYR A 241 -7.16 3.67 -10.77
N LEU A 242 -8.00 3.31 -9.82
CA LEU A 242 -8.69 4.25 -8.95
C LEU A 242 -7.75 5.08 -8.06
N SER A 243 -6.61 4.52 -7.64
CA SER A 243 -5.63 5.25 -6.82
C SER A 243 -4.97 6.39 -7.60
N ILE A 244 -4.86 6.25 -8.92
CA ILE A 244 -4.19 7.20 -9.81
C ILE A 244 -5.15 8.32 -10.23
N ILE A 245 -6.39 7.96 -10.61
CA ILE A 245 -7.37 8.93 -11.10
C ILE A 245 -8.17 9.62 -10.00
N LYS A 246 -8.16 9.13 -8.76
CA LYS A 246 -8.81 9.84 -7.66
C LYS A 246 -8.21 11.23 -7.55
N PRO A 247 -9.03 12.30 -7.63
CA PRO A 247 -8.53 13.64 -7.34
C PRO A 247 -7.90 13.61 -5.95
N MET A 248 -6.68 14.17 -5.87
CA MET A 248 -5.99 14.24 -4.58
C MET A 248 -6.93 14.85 -3.53
N PRO A 249 -7.04 14.25 -2.34
CA PRO A 249 -7.85 14.84 -1.28
C PRO A 249 -7.34 16.25 -1.03
N MET A 250 -8.26 17.21 -0.93
CA MET A 250 -7.92 18.58 -0.58
C MET A 250 -7.36 18.57 0.84
N LEU A 251 -6.03 18.68 0.93
CA LEU A 251 -5.36 18.73 2.23
C LEU A 251 -5.59 20.10 2.85
N LEU A 252 -6.12 20.13 4.06
CA LEU A 252 -6.34 21.32 4.84
C LEU A 252 -5.33 21.42 5.98
N ASN A 253 -4.93 22.64 6.36
CA ASN A 253 -4.18 22.87 7.58
C ASN A 253 -5.13 22.89 8.81
N ASN A 254 -4.60 23.11 10.00
CA ASN A 254 -5.38 23.13 11.23
C ASN A 254 -6.41 24.26 11.30
N ASP A 255 -6.28 25.30 10.45
CA ASP A 255 -7.23 26.42 10.36
C ASP A 255 -8.33 26.15 9.33
N GLY A 256 -8.29 24.99 8.64
CA GLY A 256 -9.21 24.64 7.57
C GLY A 256 -8.86 25.27 6.20
N HIS A 257 -7.69 25.91 6.06
CA HIS A 257 -7.22 26.45 4.81
C HIS A 257 -6.56 25.36 3.96
N GLN A 258 -6.70 25.45 2.64
CA GLN A 258 -6.04 24.52 1.71
C GLN A 258 -4.53 24.60 1.88
N LEU A 259 -3.88 23.42 1.99
CA LEU A 259 -2.42 23.33 2.09
C LEU A 259 -1.76 23.87 0.81
N HIS A 260 -1.04 24.96 0.98
CA HIS A 260 -0.32 25.64 -0.07
C HIS A 260 1.02 26.16 0.46
N TRP A 261 2.10 25.50 0.11
CA TRP A 261 3.43 25.94 0.59
C TRP A 261 3.84 27.24 -0.07
N SER A 262 3.95 28.29 0.74
CA SER A 262 4.32 29.62 0.32
C SER A 262 5.64 30.04 0.93
N LYS A 263 6.57 30.43 0.08
CA LYS A 263 7.86 31.00 0.48
C LYS A 263 7.92 32.45 0.04
N ILE A 264 7.99 33.36 1.03
CA ILE A 264 7.97 34.80 0.83
C ILE A 264 9.35 35.36 1.20
N LYS A 265 9.96 36.10 0.30
CA LYS A 265 11.27 36.70 0.48
C LYS A 265 11.14 38.22 0.52
N PHE A 266 11.48 38.81 1.66
CA PHE A 266 11.56 40.27 1.84
C PHE A 266 13.00 40.73 1.70
N PRO A 267 13.35 41.58 0.73
CA PRO A 267 14.69 42.15 0.64
C PRO A 267 15.02 42.96 1.90
N ILE A 268 16.23 42.80 2.42
CA ILE A 268 16.75 43.52 3.56
C ILE A 268 18.15 44.06 3.24
N ASP A 269 18.47 45.27 3.65
CA ASP A 269 19.81 45.81 3.53
C ASP A 269 20.71 45.21 4.64
N LYS A 270 21.98 45.00 4.29
CA LYS A 270 22.94 44.43 5.24
C LYS A 270 23.12 45.26 6.51
N SER A 271 22.97 46.61 6.42
CA SER A 271 23.01 47.51 7.55
C SER A 271 21.87 47.32 8.53
N ASP A 272 20.74 46.77 8.08
CA ASP A 272 19.51 46.71 8.86
C ASP A 272 19.27 45.34 9.50
N ILE A 273 20.10 44.33 9.17
CA ILE A 273 19.95 42.97 9.66
C ILE A 273 19.89 42.93 11.19
N GLU A 274 20.79 43.61 11.91
CA GLU A 274 20.82 43.60 13.39
C GLU A 274 19.54 44.21 13.99
N GLU A 275 19.01 45.26 13.37
CA GLU A 275 17.76 45.89 13.83
C GLU A 275 16.54 45.02 13.53
N VAL A 276 16.55 44.31 12.35
CA VAL A 276 15.50 43.34 11.99
C VAL A 276 15.49 42.17 12.99
N GLU A 277 16.67 41.61 13.29
CA GLU A 277 16.81 40.55 14.32
C GLU A 277 16.29 40.99 15.69
N ARG A 278 16.69 42.21 16.11
CA ARG A 278 16.25 42.77 17.41
C ARG A 278 14.73 42.90 17.50
N ARG A 279 14.07 43.36 16.41
CA ARG A 279 12.58 43.47 16.37
C ARG A 279 11.90 42.13 16.31
N LEU A 280 12.43 41.16 15.56
CA LEU A 280 11.90 39.80 15.53
C LEU A 280 11.99 39.14 16.92
N HIS A 281 13.11 39.31 17.65
CA HIS A 281 13.25 38.78 19.00
C HIS A 281 12.32 39.46 20.03
N ALA A 282 11.92 40.70 19.78
CA ALA A 282 11.01 41.43 20.66
C ALA A 282 9.53 41.11 20.45
N ALA A 283 9.20 40.45 19.34
CA ALA A 283 7.81 40.15 18.97
C ALA A 283 7.30 38.92 19.76
N SER A 284 6.19 39.11 20.48
CA SER A 284 5.61 38.07 21.35
C SER A 284 5.03 36.87 20.59
N GLN A 285 4.80 37.01 19.28
CA GLN A 285 4.27 35.95 18.39
C GLN A 285 5.37 35.11 17.74
N LEU A 286 6.63 35.44 18.01
CA LEU A 286 7.79 34.78 17.46
C LEU A 286 8.64 34.15 18.57
N ASP A 287 8.95 32.87 18.43
CA ASP A 287 9.89 32.15 19.28
C ASP A 287 11.16 31.80 18.51
N PHE A 288 12.33 32.10 19.07
CA PHE A 288 13.61 31.88 18.40
C PHE A 288 14.24 30.55 18.76
N ASN A 289 14.38 29.70 17.77
CA ASN A 289 15.10 28.44 17.90
C ASN A 289 16.59 28.64 17.62
N SER A 290 17.41 28.59 18.66
CA SER A 290 18.86 28.80 18.59
C SER A 290 19.59 27.68 17.79
N THR A 291 19.03 26.50 17.72
CA THR A 291 19.61 25.34 17.02
C THR A 291 19.47 25.47 15.50
N SER A 292 18.27 25.79 15.01
CA SER A 292 18.00 26.00 13.59
C SER A 292 18.29 27.43 13.10
N LYS A 293 18.50 28.38 14.02
CA LYS A 293 18.62 29.83 13.75
C LYS A 293 17.42 30.40 12.99
N GLU A 294 16.23 29.99 13.39
CA GLU A 294 14.97 30.38 12.81
C GLU A 294 14.00 30.89 13.89
N TRP A 295 13.09 31.77 13.52
CA TRP A 295 11.96 32.13 14.35
C TRP A 295 10.75 31.28 13.95
N VAL A 296 10.06 30.76 14.94
CA VAL A 296 8.79 30.04 14.79
C VAL A 296 7.67 31.02 15.03
N TRP A 297 6.79 31.18 14.04
CA TRP A 297 5.62 32.03 14.18
C TRP A 297 4.49 31.21 14.79
N LEU A 298 3.96 31.67 15.93
CA LEU A 298 3.00 30.97 16.76
C LEU A 298 1.68 31.71 16.80
N ASP A 299 0.58 30.94 16.78
CA ASP A 299 -0.73 31.46 17.15
C ASP A 299 -0.78 31.64 18.67
N CYS A 300 -0.85 32.92 19.09
CA CYS A 300 -0.92 33.31 20.48
C CYS A 300 -2.34 33.69 20.89
N ASP A 301 -3.37 32.99 20.41
CA ASP A 301 -4.74 33.30 20.82
C ASP A 301 -4.91 33.09 22.34
N LYS A 302 -5.09 34.19 23.07
CA LYS A 302 -5.02 34.30 24.54
C LYS A 302 -6.14 33.56 25.28
N ASN A 303 -7.01 32.84 24.58
CA ASN A 303 -8.17 32.16 25.13
C ASN A 303 -7.99 30.63 25.33
N ASN A 304 -6.83 30.08 24.99
CA ASN A 304 -6.56 28.66 25.21
C ASN A 304 -5.98 28.45 26.61
N ILE A 305 -6.86 28.42 27.62
CA ILE A 305 -6.54 28.21 29.05
C ILE A 305 -6.08 26.76 29.32
N ASP A 306 -6.28 25.86 28.40
CA ASP A 306 -5.80 24.48 28.47
C ASP A 306 -4.47 24.36 27.72
N ASN A 307 -3.40 24.12 28.43
CA ASN A 307 -2.00 23.86 28.08
C ASN A 307 -1.73 22.94 26.84
N LYS A 308 -2.51 23.03 25.79
CA LYS A 308 -2.23 22.42 24.47
C LYS A 308 -1.43 23.44 23.68
N GLY A 309 -0.20 23.06 23.35
CA GLY A 309 0.85 23.89 22.76
C GLY A 309 0.34 24.81 21.62
N ALA A 310 0.93 26.00 21.55
CA ALA A 310 0.62 26.99 20.52
C ALA A 310 0.78 26.38 19.11
N THR A 311 -0.17 26.65 18.22
CA THR A 311 -0.10 26.19 16.82
C THR A 311 1.03 26.91 16.09
N VAL A 312 1.90 26.16 15.41
CA VAL A 312 2.93 26.73 14.55
C VAL A 312 2.27 27.18 13.23
N LEU A 313 2.31 28.48 12.94
CA LEU A 313 1.75 29.09 11.75
C LEU A 313 2.78 29.14 10.61
N GLY A 314 4.08 29.26 10.93
CA GLY A 314 5.14 29.34 9.94
C GLY A 314 6.53 29.48 10.55
N HIS A 315 7.53 29.63 9.69
CA HIS A 315 8.93 29.78 10.05
C HIS A 315 9.54 30.99 9.34
N LEU A 316 10.44 31.68 10.03
CA LEU A 316 11.17 32.83 9.50
C LEU A 316 12.68 32.58 9.62
N SER A 317 13.44 32.91 8.59
CA SER A 317 14.89 32.84 8.62
C SER A 317 15.51 34.03 7.88
N ILE A 318 16.69 34.48 8.33
CA ILE A 318 17.42 35.56 7.68
C ILE A 318 18.56 34.96 6.86
N THR A 319 18.64 35.40 5.61
CA THR A 319 19.77 35.15 4.73
C THR A 319 20.52 36.45 4.50
N SER A 320 21.66 36.41 3.81
CA SER A 320 22.49 37.61 3.55
C SER A 320 21.78 38.77 2.83
N LYS A 321 20.61 38.54 2.24
CA LYS A 321 19.87 39.52 1.41
C LYS A 321 18.38 39.55 1.65
N TYR A 322 17.84 38.55 2.38
CA TYR A 322 16.39 38.38 2.50
C TYR A 322 16.01 37.89 3.90
N LEU A 323 14.93 38.42 4.45
CA LEU A 323 14.12 37.77 5.42
C LEU A 323 13.16 36.84 4.66
N VAL A 324 13.18 35.56 5.02
CA VAL A 324 12.40 34.52 4.34
C VAL A 324 11.35 33.98 5.30
N ALA A 325 10.08 34.07 4.92
CA ALA A 325 8.97 33.46 5.63
C ALA A 325 8.48 32.23 4.86
N THR A 326 8.21 31.14 5.57
CA THR A 326 7.66 29.91 5.01
C THR A 326 6.40 29.55 5.78
N VAL A 327 5.27 29.44 5.06
CA VAL A 327 3.94 29.13 5.61
C VAL A 327 3.26 28.09 4.72
N ASN A 328 2.18 27.49 5.19
CA ASN A 328 1.51 26.34 4.54
C ASN A 328 0.11 26.63 3.98
N SER A 329 -0.28 27.92 3.89
CA SER A 329 -1.47 28.33 3.17
C SER A 329 -1.31 29.73 2.55
N ILE A 330 -2.21 30.09 1.66
CA ILE A 330 -2.25 31.44 1.04
C ILE A 330 -2.67 32.47 2.06
N GLU A 331 -3.65 32.15 2.90
CA GLU A 331 -4.17 33.02 3.95
C GLU A 331 -3.06 33.35 4.95
N ARG A 332 -2.34 32.35 5.45
CA ARG A 332 -1.17 32.58 6.32
C ARG A 332 -0.06 33.37 5.61
N ALA A 333 0.04 33.27 4.27
CA ALA A 333 1.00 34.07 3.52
C ALA A 333 0.60 35.55 3.47
N GLU A 334 -0.67 35.87 3.45
CA GLU A 334 -1.17 37.24 3.56
C GLU A 334 -0.99 37.77 4.99
N GLU A 335 -1.39 37.01 5.99
CA GLU A 335 -1.24 37.37 7.39
C GLU A 335 0.21 37.65 7.78
N ILE A 336 1.15 36.79 7.39
CA ILE A 336 2.58 37.01 7.71
C ILE A 336 3.14 38.22 6.99
N ARG A 337 2.66 38.57 5.78
CA ARG A 337 3.06 39.80 5.07
C ARG A 337 2.64 41.03 5.84
N ASP A 338 1.39 41.09 6.29
CA ASP A 338 0.86 42.21 7.04
C ASP A 338 1.51 42.33 8.41
N PHE A 339 1.74 41.21 9.07
CA PHE A 339 2.45 41.17 10.34
C PHE A 339 3.88 41.70 10.20
N LEU A 340 4.67 41.21 9.24
CA LEU A 340 6.06 41.63 9.05
C LEU A 340 6.13 43.09 8.55
N LYS A 341 5.20 43.52 7.74
CA LYS A 341 5.12 44.92 7.28
C LYS A 341 4.84 45.87 8.43
N THR A 342 3.97 45.44 9.38
CA THR A 342 3.67 46.25 10.57
C THR A 342 4.85 46.27 11.53
N LEU A 343 5.55 45.14 11.74
CA LEU A 343 6.65 45.01 12.69
C LEU A 343 7.94 45.70 12.21
N LEU A 344 8.27 45.52 10.91
CA LEU A 344 9.56 45.90 10.34
C LEU A 344 9.51 47.19 9.44
N ASN A 345 8.33 47.51 8.91
CA ASN A 345 8.05 48.69 8.09
C ASN A 345 9.15 48.97 7.03
N GLU A 346 9.89 50.06 7.16
CA GLU A 346 10.90 50.51 6.19
C GLU A 346 12.17 49.63 6.12
N LEU A 347 12.35 48.70 7.09
CA LEU A 347 13.53 47.82 7.11
C LEU A 347 13.43 46.65 6.12
N ILE A 348 12.28 46.44 5.51
CA ILE A 348 12.02 45.35 4.54
C ILE A 348 11.47 45.92 3.23
N GLY A 349 12.02 45.44 2.11
CA GLY A 349 11.52 45.80 0.78
C GLY A 349 10.26 45.05 0.36
N THR A 350 9.76 45.32 -0.84
CA THR A 350 8.60 44.67 -1.44
C THR A 350 8.83 43.14 -1.53
N PRO A 351 7.93 42.32 -0.98
CA PRO A 351 8.13 40.88 -0.97
C PRO A 351 8.01 40.22 -2.32
N LEU A 352 8.88 39.25 -2.56
CA LEU A 352 8.80 38.31 -3.68
C LEU A 352 8.23 36.98 -3.15
N SER A 353 7.10 36.52 -3.69
CA SER A 353 6.45 35.30 -3.27
C SER A 353 6.64 34.20 -4.29
N VAL A 354 6.99 33.02 -3.83
CA VAL A 354 7.03 31.79 -4.62
C VAL A 354 6.01 30.84 -4.02
N TYR A 355 4.99 30.53 -4.78
CA TYR A 355 3.96 29.56 -4.41
C TYR A 355 4.35 28.21 -5.01
N LYS A 356 4.26 27.13 -4.20
CA LYS A 356 4.38 25.76 -4.68
C LYS A 356 3.10 25.05 -4.33
N ASN A 357 2.35 24.63 -5.35
CA ASN A 357 1.19 23.80 -5.18
C ASN A 357 1.61 22.40 -4.65
N SER A 358 0.76 21.77 -3.84
CA SER A 358 0.98 20.41 -3.32
C SER A 358 1.18 19.38 -4.43
N GLU A 359 0.55 19.57 -5.59
CA GLU A 359 0.73 18.74 -6.79
C GLU A 359 2.21 18.67 -7.26
N HIS A 360 2.90 19.81 -7.31
CA HIS A 360 4.32 19.88 -7.71
C HIS A 360 5.29 19.30 -6.67
N MET A 361 4.86 19.09 -5.44
CA MET A 361 5.71 18.43 -4.44
C MET A 361 5.62 16.92 -4.53
N MET A 362 4.50 16.35 -4.96
CA MET A 362 4.35 14.92 -5.17
C MET A 362 5.02 14.44 -6.47
N ASP A 363 4.96 15.22 -7.55
CA ASP A 363 5.69 14.93 -8.80
C ASP A 363 7.23 14.90 -8.60
N ASN A 364 7.73 15.61 -7.59
CA ASN A 364 9.15 15.60 -7.22
C ASN A 364 9.47 14.68 -6.03
N TYR A 365 8.47 13.98 -5.49
CA TYR A 365 8.66 13.00 -4.43
C TYR A 365 9.15 11.67 -5.03
N SER A 366 10.33 11.70 -5.61
CA SER A 366 11.09 10.50 -5.89
C SER A 366 11.72 10.05 -4.57
N PRO A 367 11.51 8.81 -4.11
CA PRO A 367 12.09 8.31 -2.85
C PRO A 367 13.64 8.38 -2.81
N LYS A 368 14.27 8.74 -3.92
CA LYS A 368 15.73 8.82 -4.08
C LYS A 368 16.36 10.17 -3.73
N GLY A 369 15.59 11.15 -3.28
CA GLY A 369 16.07 12.53 -3.12
C GLY A 369 15.86 13.22 -1.78
N LEU A 370 15.45 12.53 -0.73
CA LEU A 370 15.60 13.09 0.63
C LEU A 370 17.10 13.15 0.90
N PRO A 371 17.66 14.35 1.25
CA PRO A 371 18.97 14.37 1.88
C PRO A 371 18.86 13.43 3.06
N SER A 372 19.79 12.50 3.21
CA SER A 372 19.89 11.68 4.41
C SER A 372 19.98 12.64 5.58
N MET A 373 18.86 12.95 6.21
CA MET A 373 18.88 13.46 7.56
C MET A 373 19.54 12.34 8.35
N GLN A 374 20.79 12.53 8.68
CA GLN A 374 21.44 11.67 9.63
C GLN A 374 20.53 11.65 10.85
N PRO A 375 20.21 10.50 11.42
CA PRO A 375 19.38 10.44 12.61
C PRO A 375 20.12 11.19 13.72
N VAL A 376 19.66 12.40 14.01
CA VAL A 376 20.23 13.26 15.05
C VAL A 376 19.74 12.81 16.43
N GLU A 377 18.75 11.91 16.48
CA GLU A 377 18.21 11.38 17.73
C GLU A 377 18.66 9.95 17.95
N ALA A 378 19.11 9.66 19.18
CA ALA A 378 19.43 8.30 19.59
C ALA A 378 18.19 7.41 19.41
N PRO A 379 18.31 6.15 18.96
CA PRO A 379 17.19 5.23 18.77
C PRO A 379 16.27 5.12 19.97
N GLU A 380 16.80 5.31 21.17
CA GLU A 380 16.06 5.29 22.44
C GLU A 380 15.09 6.48 22.58
N VAL A 381 15.44 7.66 22.07
CA VAL A 381 14.58 8.87 22.12
C VAL A 381 13.40 8.71 21.14
N ILE A 382 13.67 8.19 19.94
CA ILE A 382 12.63 7.88 18.95
C ILE A 382 11.67 6.84 19.54
N LYS A 383 12.20 5.78 20.16
CA LYS A 383 11.39 4.74 20.79
C LYS A 383 10.51 5.33 21.90
N ALA A 384 11.07 6.13 22.81
CA ALA A 384 10.31 6.74 23.90
C ALA A 384 9.19 7.67 23.38
N SER A 385 9.46 8.43 22.32
CA SER A 385 8.48 9.30 21.68
C SER A 385 7.35 8.48 21.04
N LEU A 386 7.67 7.38 20.35
CA LEU A 386 6.69 6.47 19.76
C LEU A 386 5.87 5.74 20.83
N ASP A 387 6.52 5.28 21.92
CA ASP A 387 5.82 4.66 23.05
C ASP A 387 4.77 5.61 23.63
N GLN A 388 5.13 6.89 23.82
CA GLN A 388 4.20 7.90 24.33
C GLN A 388 3.07 8.20 23.33
N TYR A 389 3.40 8.32 22.05
CA TYR A 389 2.43 8.54 20.97
C TYR A 389 1.40 7.40 20.90
N TYR A 390 1.85 6.16 20.89
CA TYR A 390 0.94 5.01 20.82
C TYR A 390 0.14 4.81 22.10
N ARG A 391 0.68 5.13 23.29
CA ARG A 391 -0.10 5.14 24.54
C ARG A 391 -1.27 6.11 24.46
N ASN A 392 -1.07 7.30 23.89
CA ASN A 392 -2.13 8.27 23.71
C ASN A 392 -3.20 7.77 22.72
N ILE A 393 -2.79 7.19 21.59
CA ILE A 393 -3.70 6.63 20.59
C ILE A 393 -4.61 5.53 21.19
N LEU A 394 -4.13 4.74 22.13
CA LEU A 394 -4.93 3.70 22.77
C LEU A 394 -6.15 4.25 23.55
N ASP A 395 -6.14 5.53 23.90
CA ASP A 395 -7.22 6.24 24.58
C ASP A 395 -7.99 7.20 23.66
N GLU A 396 -7.68 7.25 22.35
CA GLU A 396 -8.38 8.06 21.37
C GLU A 396 -9.45 7.25 20.60
N PRO A 397 -10.63 7.85 20.30
CA PRO A 397 -11.64 7.20 19.46
C PRO A 397 -11.14 6.99 18.04
N ILE A 398 -11.19 5.75 17.55
CA ILE A 398 -10.72 5.38 16.21
C ILE A 398 -11.92 5.14 15.29
N PRO A 399 -12.05 5.82 14.15
CA PRO A 399 -13.15 5.62 13.22
C PRO A 399 -13.33 4.17 12.76
N MET A 400 -12.22 3.47 12.48
CA MET A 400 -12.22 2.07 12.09
C MET A 400 -12.76 1.13 13.19
N LEU A 401 -12.74 1.57 14.45
CA LEU A 401 -13.27 0.86 15.62
C LEU A 401 -14.68 1.36 16.01
N ASN A 402 -15.45 1.88 15.05
CA ASN A 402 -16.76 2.47 15.30
C ASN A 402 -16.73 3.66 16.29
N ASN A 403 -15.67 4.44 16.24
CA ASN A 403 -15.37 5.55 17.18
C ASN A 403 -15.20 5.11 18.65
N LEU A 404 -14.92 3.83 18.89
CA LEU A 404 -14.46 3.35 20.19
C LEU A 404 -12.96 3.53 20.30
N THR A 405 -12.46 3.66 21.54
CA THR A 405 -11.03 3.59 21.79
C THR A 405 -10.52 2.15 21.66
N PRO A 406 -9.25 1.91 21.32
CA PRO A 406 -8.67 0.57 21.33
C PRO A 406 -8.84 -0.18 22.66
N ARG A 407 -8.72 0.54 23.81
CA ARG A 407 -8.95 -0.03 25.15
C ARG A 407 -10.42 -0.41 25.41
N GLU A 408 -11.38 0.33 24.85
CA GLU A 408 -12.80 -0.03 24.92
C GLU A 408 -13.10 -1.22 24.03
N SER A 409 -12.58 -1.22 22.82
CA SER A 409 -12.74 -2.31 21.85
C SER A 409 -12.15 -3.63 22.37
N SER A 410 -11.04 -3.60 23.11
CA SER A 410 -10.42 -4.79 23.69
C SER A 410 -11.28 -5.48 24.75
N LYS A 411 -12.22 -4.75 25.39
CA LYS A 411 -13.14 -5.32 26.40
C LYS A 411 -14.35 -6.01 25.77
N ASN A 412 -14.60 -5.77 24.47
CA ASN A 412 -15.74 -6.34 23.75
C ASN A 412 -15.26 -7.41 22.76
N LYS A 413 -15.61 -8.66 23.00
CA LYS A 413 -15.21 -9.79 22.14
C LYS A 413 -15.66 -9.65 20.70
N ASP A 414 -16.81 -9.03 20.45
CA ASP A 414 -17.34 -8.82 19.10
C ASP A 414 -16.49 -7.82 18.30
N GLN A 415 -15.72 -6.97 18.98
CA GLN A 415 -14.82 -6.00 18.39
C GLN A 415 -13.38 -6.51 18.23
N HIS A 416 -13.04 -7.68 18.77
CA HIS A 416 -11.67 -8.20 18.74
C HIS A 416 -11.15 -8.40 17.32
N ALA A 417 -11.98 -8.89 16.40
CA ALA A 417 -11.58 -9.07 15.00
C ALA A 417 -11.18 -7.73 14.36
N THR A 418 -12.01 -6.70 14.53
CA THR A 418 -11.75 -5.36 13.99
C THR A 418 -10.55 -4.69 14.68
N LEU A 419 -10.39 -4.89 15.98
CA LEU A 419 -9.24 -4.38 16.73
C LEU A 419 -7.92 -5.02 16.28
N ILE A 420 -7.90 -6.33 16.04
CA ILE A 420 -6.74 -7.04 15.49
C ILE A 420 -6.38 -6.50 14.10
N GLN A 421 -7.37 -6.25 13.27
CA GLN A 421 -7.15 -5.67 11.93
C GLN A 421 -6.55 -4.26 12.01
N TRP A 422 -7.07 -3.44 12.92
CA TRP A 422 -6.53 -2.09 13.14
C TRP A 422 -5.08 -2.15 13.63
N LEU A 423 -4.73 -3.08 14.55
CA LEU A 423 -3.36 -3.26 15.01
C LEU A 423 -2.41 -3.69 13.89
N LYS A 424 -2.83 -4.63 13.05
CA LYS A 424 -2.06 -5.05 11.87
C LYS A 424 -1.81 -3.89 10.92
N TYR A 425 -2.84 -3.09 10.65
CA TYR A 425 -2.71 -1.89 9.84
C TYR A 425 -1.74 -0.88 10.44
N LEU A 426 -1.83 -0.64 11.75
CA LEU A 426 -0.96 0.28 12.48
C LEU A 426 0.51 -0.17 12.43
N GLU A 427 0.77 -1.43 12.69
CA GLU A 427 2.11 -2.03 12.64
C GLU A 427 2.69 -1.98 11.22
N ASN A 428 1.91 -2.40 10.21
CA ASN A 428 2.33 -2.40 8.81
C ASN A 428 2.63 -0.97 8.30
N SER A 429 1.76 0.00 8.60
CA SER A 429 1.96 1.40 8.19
C SER A 429 3.18 2.04 8.86
N THR A 430 3.44 1.71 10.12
CA THR A 430 4.65 2.17 10.83
C THR A 430 5.91 1.55 10.26
N ALA A 431 5.89 0.26 9.93
CA ALA A 431 7.00 -0.43 9.27
C ALA A 431 7.32 0.13 7.87
N ALA A 432 6.37 0.83 7.24
CA ALA A 432 6.59 1.51 5.96
C ALA A 432 7.54 2.72 6.08
N VAL A 433 7.70 3.28 7.29
CA VAL A 433 8.54 4.45 7.55
C VAL A 433 9.95 4.00 7.93
N PRO A 434 11.01 4.29 7.16
CA PRO A 434 12.34 3.69 7.34
C PRO A 434 12.94 3.80 8.74
N HIS A 435 12.76 4.95 9.44
CA HIS A 435 13.28 5.18 10.77
C HIS A 435 12.40 4.59 11.89
N MET A 436 11.22 4.07 11.57
CA MET A 436 10.30 3.43 12.51
C MET A 436 10.15 1.92 12.23
N SER A 437 10.76 1.40 11.17
CA SER A 437 10.60 0.02 10.68
C SER A 437 10.97 -1.06 11.70
N HIS A 438 11.76 -0.72 12.73
CA HIS A 438 12.20 -1.63 13.79
C HIS A 438 11.46 -1.43 15.11
N TYR A 439 10.35 -0.64 15.12
CA TYR A 439 9.58 -0.43 16.33
C TYR A 439 8.83 -1.71 16.74
N ASP A 440 8.95 -2.10 17.99
CA ASP A 440 8.35 -3.30 18.54
C ASP A 440 6.94 -3.01 19.09
N PHE A 441 5.93 -3.55 18.41
CA PHE A 441 4.51 -3.41 18.75
C PHE A 441 4.03 -4.42 19.80
N LYS A 442 4.85 -5.38 20.21
CA LYS A 442 4.44 -6.49 21.10
C LYS A 442 3.76 -6.01 22.37
N TRP A 443 4.27 -4.94 22.99
CA TRP A 443 3.68 -4.38 24.20
C TRP A 443 2.25 -3.86 24.01
N ILE A 444 1.88 -3.39 22.82
CA ILE A 444 0.53 -2.92 22.51
C ILE A 444 -0.44 -4.10 22.45
N TRP A 445 -0.03 -5.19 21.80
CA TRP A 445 -0.82 -6.42 21.78
C TRP A 445 -1.07 -6.97 23.18
N GLU A 446 0.00 -7.02 24.02
CA GLU A 446 -0.06 -7.47 25.42
C GLU A 446 -0.97 -6.55 26.26
N GLU A 447 -0.87 -5.23 26.08
CA GLU A 447 -1.65 -4.24 26.85
C GLU A 447 -3.15 -4.31 26.51
N LEU A 448 -3.50 -4.66 25.28
CA LEU A 448 -4.88 -4.86 24.86
C LEU A 448 -5.39 -6.29 25.14
N GLY A 449 -4.59 -7.15 25.76
CA GLY A 449 -4.95 -8.51 26.12
C GLY A 449 -5.20 -9.43 24.91
N LEU A 450 -4.56 -9.08 23.77
CA LEU A 450 -4.62 -9.86 22.54
C LEU A 450 -3.35 -10.71 22.42
N GLU A 451 -3.51 -11.99 22.08
CA GLU A 451 -2.35 -12.82 21.75
C GLU A 451 -1.70 -12.25 20.49
N CYS A 452 -0.42 -11.90 20.58
CA CYS A 452 0.37 -11.62 19.40
C CYS A 452 0.38 -12.91 18.57
N ILE A 453 -0.29 -12.91 17.44
CA ILE A 453 -0.40 -14.09 16.59
C ILE A 453 0.96 -14.22 15.87
N ASP A 454 1.85 -15.01 16.49
CA ASP A 454 3.15 -15.42 15.90
C ASP A 454 2.96 -16.30 14.66
#